data_9bfe5feaaabccffcb414c52ca43650c7
#
_entry.id   9bfe5feaaabccffcb414c52ca43650c7
#
_cell.length_a   1.000
_cell.length_b   1.000
_cell.length_c   1.000
_cell.angle_alpha   90.00
_cell.angle_beta   90.00
_cell.angle_gamma   90.00
#
_symmetry.space_group_name_H-M   'P 1'
#
loop_
_entity.id
_entity.type
_entity.pdbx_description
1 polymer ?
#
loop_
_entity_poly.entity_id
_entity_poly.type
_entity_poly.pdbx_seq_one_letter_code
_entity_poly.pdbx_strand_id
1 'polypeptide(L)'
;MEEKNQPRRPRRSPEEPQQKSESLVYGKNPVTELLKSGSGVDTVLIAEGMAPAVAAYYTALAKEAGATVKRVHPNKLRLMTGTESHQGVAAFASEIEYVTVDDLMAAAKAKGEAPFLVLSDGIEDPHNLGAVMRSALLCGAHGIVIPKRGGASVT
;
A
#
# COMPACT_ATOMS: atom_id res chain seq x y z
N MET A 1 10.79 54.99 -23.17
CA MET A 1 10.41 53.57 -23.31
C MET A 1 11.04 52.83 -22.17
N GLU A 2 10.28 52.64 -21.10
CA GLU A 2 10.72 51.89 -19.88
C GLU A 2 10.26 50.46 -19.99
N GLU A 3 11.21 49.58 -20.11
CA GLU A 3 11.00 48.13 -20.19
C GLU A 3 10.72 47.60 -18.78
N LYS A 4 9.45 47.23 -18.50
CA LYS A 4 9.00 46.65 -17.22
C LYS A 4 9.61 45.27 -17.06
N ASN A 5 10.64 45.18 -16.23
CA ASN A 5 11.22 43.93 -15.74
C ASN A 5 10.24 43.27 -14.76
N GLN A 6 9.48 42.26 -15.22
CA GLN A 6 8.61 41.48 -14.39
C GLN A 6 9.46 40.40 -13.66
N PRO A 7 9.36 40.24 -12.32
CA PRO A 7 10.06 39.21 -11.61
C PRO A 7 9.51 37.84 -11.99
N ARG A 8 10.38 36.96 -12.47
CA ARG A 8 10.07 35.54 -12.75
C ARG A 8 9.66 34.85 -11.46
N ARG A 9 8.45 34.26 -11.43
CA ARG A 9 7.98 33.41 -10.34
C ARG A 9 9.00 32.28 -10.11
N PRO A 10 9.36 31.96 -8.86
CA PRO A 10 10.24 30.85 -8.57
C PRO A 10 9.60 29.54 -9.08
N ARG A 11 10.35 28.75 -9.83
CA ARG A 11 9.97 27.39 -10.20
C ARG A 11 9.78 26.62 -8.90
N ARG A 12 8.56 26.10 -8.69
CA ARG A 12 8.32 25.11 -7.64
C ARG A 12 9.27 23.95 -7.87
N SER A 13 10.10 23.67 -6.89
CA SER A 13 10.86 22.44 -6.80
C SER A 13 9.89 21.26 -6.92
N PRO A 14 10.26 20.13 -7.54
CA PRO A 14 9.44 18.94 -7.50
C PRO A 14 9.21 18.60 -6.01
N GLU A 15 7.95 18.57 -5.59
CA GLU A 15 7.58 18.10 -4.26
C GLU A 15 8.12 16.67 -4.16
N GLU A 16 9.09 16.47 -3.27
CA GLU A 16 9.48 15.15 -2.85
C GLU A 16 8.22 14.45 -2.33
N PRO A 17 7.93 13.22 -2.78
CA PRO A 17 6.77 12.50 -2.29
C PRO A 17 6.93 12.38 -0.77
N GLN A 18 6.02 13.01 -0.03
CA GLN A 18 5.93 12.87 1.42
C GLN A 18 5.83 11.37 1.70
N GLN A 19 6.91 10.81 2.23
CA GLN A 19 6.93 9.44 2.72
C GLN A 19 5.91 9.35 3.85
N LYS A 20 4.73 8.81 3.53
CA LYS A 20 3.82 8.28 4.54
C LYS A 20 4.60 7.24 5.33
N SER A 21 4.42 7.20 6.62
CA SER A 21 5.02 6.25 7.55
C SER A 21 4.52 4.82 7.30
N GLU A 22 4.84 4.27 6.15
CA GLU A 22 4.68 2.85 5.88
C GLU A 22 5.74 2.14 6.72
N SER A 23 5.34 1.23 7.59
CA SER A 23 6.30 0.48 8.38
C SER A 23 7.06 -0.48 7.46
N LEU A 24 8.32 -0.12 7.16
CA LEU A 24 9.20 -0.93 6.33
C LEU A 24 9.79 -2.07 7.15
N VAL A 25 9.37 -3.28 6.84
CA VAL A 25 9.92 -4.52 7.40
C VAL A 25 10.92 -5.10 6.42
N TYR A 26 12.11 -5.50 6.87
CA TYR A 26 13.16 -6.03 6.01
C TYR A 26 13.87 -7.24 6.61
N GLY A 27 14.49 -8.04 5.74
CA GLY A 27 15.12 -9.31 6.09
C GLY A 27 14.21 -10.51 5.86
N LYS A 28 14.85 -11.67 5.62
CA LYS A 28 14.13 -12.88 5.20
C LYS A 28 13.09 -13.34 6.21
N ASN A 29 13.46 -13.46 7.49
CA ASN A 29 12.56 -13.97 8.53
C ASN A 29 11.42 -12.99 8.84
N PRO A 30 11.68 -11.69 9.13
CA PRO A 30 10.62 -10.74 9.41
C PRO A 30 9.60 -10.59 8.27
N VAL A 31 10.08 -10.53 7.01
CA VAL A 31 9.18 -10.44 5.85
C VAL A 31 8.37 -11.72 5.67
N THR A 32 8.97 -12.90 5.94
CA THR A 32 8.22 -14.17 5.89
C THR A 32 7.14 -14.22 6.96
N GLU A 33 7.44 -13.79 8.19
CA GLU A 33 6.48 -13.73 9.28
C GLU A 33 5.34 -12.75 8.96
N LEU A 34 5.68 -11.56 8.50
CA LEU A 34 4.69 -10.57 8.09
C LEU A 34 3.75 -11.10 7.00
N LEU A 35 4.28 -11.75 5.95
CA LEU A 35 3.47 -12.31 4.86
C LEU A 35 2.58 -13.48 5.31
N LYS A 36 2.98 -14.21 6.35
CA LYS A 36 2.21 -15.34 6.91
C LYS A 36 1.23 -14.94 8.00
N SER A 37 1.42 -13.79 8.65
CA SER A 37 0.57 -13.35 9.77
C SER A 37 -0.84 -12.97 9.36
N GLY A 38 -1.11 -12.78 8.06
CA GLY A 38 -2.38 -12.25 7.57
C GLY A 38 -2.51 -10.73 7.74
N SER A 39 -1.49 -10.06 8.29
CA SER A 39 -1.42 -8.60 8.32
C SER A 39 -1.35 -8.05 6.90
N GLY A 40 -1.96 -6.89 6.65
CA GLY A 40 -1.93 -6.26 5.34
C GLY A 40 -0.49 -5.98 4.89
N VAL A 41 -0.17 -6.33 3.66
CA VAL A 41 1.11 -6.02 3.01
C VAL A 41 0.82 -5.43 1.64
N ASP A 42 1.29 -4.22 1.40
CA ASP A 42 1.05 -3.54 0.14
C ASP A 42 2.04 -3.92 -0.94
N THR A 43 3.32 -3.87 -0.61
CA THR A 43 4.38 -4.10 -1.60
C THR A 43 5.53 -4.90 -0.98
N VAL A 44 5.98 -5.92 -1.71
CA VAL A 44 7.20 -6.67 -1.41
C VAL A 44 8.28 -6.28 -2.41
N LEU A 45 9.41 -5.80 -1.90
CA LEU A 45 10.59 -5.45 -2.67
C LEU A 45 11.57 -6.61 -2.65
N ILE A 46 11.99 -7.07 -3.83
CA ILE A 46 12.95 -8.16 -3.99
C ILE A 46 14.16 -7.64 -4.76
N ALA A 47 15.35 -7.82 -4.21
CA ALA A 47 16.59 -7.40 -4.88
C ALA A 47 16.78 -8.09 -6.22
N GLU A 48 17.21 -7.31 -7.22
CA GLU A 48 17.78 -7.86 -8.45
C GLU A 48 19.02 -8.68 -8.12
N GLY A 49 19.19 -9.85 -8.75
CA GLY A 49 20.29 -10.77 -8.45
C GLY A 49 20.04 -11.75 -7.28
N MET A 50 18.90 -11.68 -6.59
CA MET A 50 18.50 -12.72 -5.65
C MET A 50 18.37 -14.07 -6.36
N ALA A 51 18.80 -15.15 -5.70
CA ALA A 51 18.69 -16.51 -6.24
C ALA A 51 17.26 -16.81 -6.72
N PRO A 52 17.06 -17.34 -7.94
CA PRO A 52 15.73 -17.50 -8.55
C PRO A 52 14.73 -18.25 -7.68
N ALA A 53 15.17 -19.31 -7.00
CA ALA A 53 14.30 -20.08 -6.10
C ALA A 53 13.80 -19.25 -4.89
N VAL A 54 14.68 -18.43 -4.30
CA VAL A 54 14.32 -17.58 -3.17
C VAL A 54 13.39 -16.45 -3.62
N ALA A 55 13.66 -15.87 -4.78
CA ALA A 55 12.79 -14.85 -5.35
C ALA A 55 11.41 -15.38 -5.71
N ALA A 56 11.33 -16.61 -6.24
CA ALA A 56 10.05 -17.29 -6.53
C ALA A 56 9.27 -17.56 -5.23
N TYR A 57 9.93 -17.97 -4.16
CA TYR A 57 9.32 -18.17 -2.84
C TYR A 57 8.64 -16.90 -2.32
N TYR A 58 9.36 -15.75 -2.29
CA TYR A 58 8.76 -14.49 -1.84
C TYR A 58 7.68 -13.97 -2.78
N THR A 59 7.81 -14.24 -4.08
CA THR A 59 6.77 -13.89 -5.06
C THR A 59 5.48 -14.68 -4.82
N ALA A 60 5.59 -15.97 -4.47
CA ALA A 60 4.44 -16.80 -4.15
C ALA A 60 3.75 -16.32 -2.85
N LEU A 61 4.52 -16.13 -1.77
CA LEU A 61 3.99 -15.61 -0.50
C LEU A 61 3.32 -14.24 -0.66
N ALA A 62 3.95 -13.33 -1.41
CA ALA A 62 3.39 -12.02 -1.68
C ALA A 62 2.05 -12.11 -2.43
N LYS A 63 1.94 -13.01 -3.40
CA LYS A 63 0.68 -13.26 -4.12
C LYS A 63 -0.42 -13.81 -3.22
N GLU A 64 -0.08 -14.73 -2.32
CA GLU A 64 -1.03 -15.26 -1.32
C GLU A 64 -1.52 -14.17 -0.39
N ALA A 65 -0.62 -13.29 0.07
CA ALA A 65 -0.95 -12.13 0.89
C ALA A 65 -1.67 -11.00 0.12
N GLY A 66 -1.77 -11.09 -1.21
CA GLY A 66 -2.38 -10.04 -2.05
C GLY A 66 -1.46 -8.84 -2.31
N ALA A 67 -0.18 -8.93 -1.94
CA ALA A 67 0.81 -7.86 -2.08
C ALA A 67 1.35 -7.73 -3.52
N THR A 68 1.72 -6.51 -3.89
CA THR A 68 2.43 -6.22 -5.15
C THR A 68 3.90 -6.59 -5.01
N VAL A 69 4.49 -7.23 -6.02
CA VAL A 69 5.94 -7.54 -6.04
C VAL A 69 6.67 -6.60 -6.97
N LYS A 70 7.72 -5.96 -6.48
CA LYS A 70 8.61 -5.11 -7.27
C LYS A 70 10.05 -5.59 -7.18
N ARG A 71 10.73 -5.69 -8.33
CA ARG A 71 12.17 -5.93 -8.39
C ARG A 71 12.89 -4.60 -8.30
N VAL A 72 13.90 -4.53 -7.44
CA VAL A 72 14.66 -3.31 -7.18
C VAL A 72 16.14 -3.58 -7.09
N HIS A 73 16.96 -2.60 -7.47
CA HIS A 73 18.40 -2.70 -7.31
C HIS A 73 18.79 -2.79 -5.82
N PRO A 74 19.77 -3.63 -5.42
CA PRO A 74 20.16 -3.80 -4.00
C PRO A 74 20.49 -2.48 -3.28
N ASN A 75 21.12 -1.52 -3.98
CA ASN A 75 21.39 -0.20 -3.40
C ASN A 75 20.13 0.57 -2.99
N LYS A 76 19.02 0.38 -3.71
CA LYS A 76 17.75 0.99 -3.34
C LYS A 76 17.23 0.42 -2.02
N LEU A 77 17.31 -0.90 -1.84
CA LEU A 77 16.97 -1.53 -0.56
C LEU A 77 17.84 -1.00 0.58
N ARG A 78 19.16 -0.91 0.37
CA ARG A 78 20.09 -0.34 1.35
C ARG A 78 19.74 1.09 1.75
N LEU A 79 19.42 1.94 0.78
CA LEU A 79 19.01 3.32 1.06
C LEU A 79 17.68 3.38 1.85
N MET A 80 16.74 2.52 1.54
CA MET A 80 15.42 2.51 2.18
C MET A 80 15.48 1.92 3.60
N THR A 81 16.27 0.87 3.82
CA THR A 81 16.38 0.18 5.11
C THR A 81 17.45 0.78 6.04
N GLY A 82 18.33 1.61 5.51
CA GLY A 82 19.47 2.16 6.25
C GLY A 82 20.54 1.13 6.62
N THR A 83 20.45 -0.11 6.10
CA THR A 83 21.35 -1.21 6.47
C THR A 83 21.61 -2.14 5.28
N GLU A 84 22.73 -2.85 5.32
CA GLU A 84 23.01 -3.93 4.38
C GLU A 84 22.41 -5.29 4.81
N SER A 85 21.92 -5.38 6.04
CA SER A 85 21.35 -6.60 6.61
C SER A 85 19.93 -6.93 6.07
N HIS A 86 19.45 -6.22 5.05
CA HIS A 86 18.13 -6.45 4.45
C HIS A 86 18.00 -7.80 3.72
N GLN A 87 19.11 -8.53 3.51
CA GLN A 87 19.13 -9.87 2.91
C GLN A 87 18.41 -9.96 1.54
N GLY A 88 18.28 -8.84 0.85
CA GLY A 88 17.68 -8.73 -0.48
C GLY A 88 16.15 -8.68 -0.51
N VAL A 89 15.47 -8.59 0.64
CA VAL A 89 14.01 -8.50 0.70
C VAL A 89 13.54 -7.49 1.73
N ALA A 90 12.52 -6.72 1.37
CA ALA A 90 11.79 -5.83 2.27
C ALA A 90 10.30 -5.80 1.88
N ALA A 91 9.45 -5.41 2.81
CA ALA A 91 8.02 -5.29 2.58
C ALA A 91 7.48 -4.05 3.28
N PHE A 92 6.55 -3.36 2.64
CA PHE A 92 5.75 -2.33 3.26
C PHE A 92 4.54 -2.97 3.90
N ALA A 93 4.48 -2.92 5.23
CA ALA A 93 3.29 -3.31 5.96
C ALA A 93 2.22 -2.25 5.77
N SER A 94 1.00 -2.67 5.45
CA SER A 94 -0.16 -1.79 5.44
C SER A 94 -0.56 -1.48 6.88
N GLU A 95 -0.84 -0.21 7.17
CA GLU A 95 -1.47 0.17 8.44
C GLU A 95 -2.98 -0.16 8.44
N ILE A 96 -3.51 -0.61 7.30
CA ILE A 96 -4.91 -0.89 7.12
C ILE A 96 -5.16 -2.38 7.27
N GLU A 97 -5.94 -2.72 8.26
CA GLU A 97 -6.45 -4.07 8.46
C GLU A 97 -7.65 -4.29 7.54
N TYR A 98 -7.51 -5.23 6.61
CA TYR A 98 -8.63 -5.65 5.76
C TYR A 98 -9.45 -6.69 6.52
N VAL A 99 -10.76 -6.49 6.50
CA VAL A 99 -11.73 -7.39 7.11
C VAL A 99 -12.56 -8.10 6.03
N THR A 100 -13.27 -9.15 6.39
CA THR A 100 -14.16 -9.84 5.46
C THR A 100 -15.51 -9.12 5.35
N VAL A 101 -16.29 -9.45 4.31
CA VAL A 101 -17.65 -8.95 4.18
C VAL A 101 -18.51 -9.41 5.35
N ASP A 102 -18.29 -10.64 5.84
CA ASP A 102 -19.03 -11.18 7.00
C ASP A 102 -18.75 -10.38 8.27
N ASP A 103 -17.51 -9.90 8.46
CA ASP A 103 -17.15 -9.02 9.58
C ASP A 103 -17.90 -7.69 9.49
N LEU A 104 -18.01 -7.11 8.29
CA LEU A 104 -18.77 -5.87 8.08
C LEU A 104 -20.27 -6.06 8.34
N MET A 105 -20.83 -7.19 7.92
CA MET A 105 -22.22 -7.54 8.20
C MET A 105 -22.47 -7.74 9.69
N ALA A 106 -21.54 -8.41 10.37
CA ALA A 106 -21.60 -8.59 11.83
C ALA A 106 -21.52 -7.25 12.58
N ALA A 107 -20.67 -6.34 12.13
CA ALA A 107 -20.53 -5.00 12.71
C ALA A 107 -21.83 -4.17 12.58
N ALA A 108 -22.49 -4.20 11.42
CA ALA A 108 -23.79 -3.55 11.22
C ALA A 108 -24.85 -4.13 12.15
N LYS A 109 -24.93 -5.47 12.22
CA LYS A 109 -25.87 -6.17 13.10
C LYS A 109 -25.65 -5.84 14.58
N ALA A 110 -24.39 -5.75 15.01
CA ALA A 110 -24.05 -5.37 16.39
C ALA A 110 -24.52 -3.96 16.76
N LYS A 111 -24.59 -3.05 15.78
CA LYS A 111 -25.15 -1.70 15.96
C LYS A 111 -26.68 -1.67 15.87
N GLY A 112 -27.33 -2.76 15.49
CA GLY A 112 -28.76 -2.80 15.25
C GLY A 112 -29.20 -2.05 13.97
N GLU A 113 -28.28 -1.86 13.04
CA GLU A 113 -28.48 -1.10 11.80
C GLU A 113 -28.56 -2.03 10.58
N ALA A 114 -29.29 -1.58 9.55
CA ALA A 114 -29.29 -2.27 8.27
C ALA A 114 -27.88 -2.12 7.63
N PRO A 115 -27.28 -3.20 7.08
CA PRO A 115 -25.94 -3.11 6.48
C PRO A 115 -25.95 -2.16 5.29
N PHE A 116 -25.05 -1.17 5.33
CA PHE A 116 -24.76 -0.29 4.22
C PHE A 116 -23.30 -0.46 3.81
N LEU A 117 -23.07 -1.14 2.70
CA LEU A 117 -21.75 -1.40 2.13
C LEU A 117 -21.64 -0.71 0.77
N VAL A 118 -20.49 -0.12 0.51
CA VAL A 118 -20.13 0.48 -0.79
C VAL A 118 -19.22 -0.48 -1.53
N LEU A 119 -19.64 -0.94 -2.70
CA LEU A 119 -18.80 -1.76 -3.58
C LEU A 119 -18.12 -0.84 -4.59
N SER A 120 -16.79 -0.88 -4.58
CA SER A 120 -15.97 -0.06 -5.46
C SER A 120 -15.18 -0.98 -6.38
N ASP A 121 -15.56 -1.01 -7.66
CA ASP A 121 -14.91 -1.81 -8.70
C ASP A 121 -14.26 -0.89 -9.74
N GLY A 122 -13.09 -1.29 -10.26
CA GLY A 122 -12.40 -0.59 -11.33
C GLY A 122 -11.80 0.79 -10.96
N ILE A 123 -11.67 1.13 -9.67
CA ILE A 123 -10.94 2.33 -9.25
C ILE A 123 -9.45 2.00 -9.22
N GLU A 124 -8.67 2.66 -10.09
CA GLU A 124 -7.23 2.45 -10.21
C GLU A 124 -6.41 3.52 -9.45
N ASP A 125 -6.98 4.72 -9.28
CA ASP A 125 -6.32 5.83 -8.61
C ASP A 125 -6.61 5.82 -7.09
N PRO A 126 -5.57 5.73 -6.22
CA PRO A 126 -5.73 5.81 -4.77
C PRO A 126 -6.40 7.09 -4.27
N HIS A 127 -6.21 8.23 -4.94
CA HIS A 127 -6.89 9.48 -4.59
C HIS A 127 -8.41 9.39 -4.76
N ASN A 128 -8.85 8.77 -5.86
CA ASN A 128 -10.27 8.54 -6.12
C ASN A 128 -10.86 7.56 -5.11
N LEU A 129 -10.15 6.46 -4.81
CA LEU A 129 -10.55 5.53 -3.76
C LEU A 129 -10.67 6.25 -2.41
N GLY A 130 -9.68 7.06 -2.03
CA GLY A 130 -9.73 7.86 -0.81
C GLY A 130 -10.92 8.84 -0.76
N ALA A 131 -11.31 9.43 -1.90
CA ALA A 131 -12.49 10.29 -1.97
C ALA A 131 -13.79 9.50 -1.74
N VAL A 132 -13.91 8.32 -2.35
CA VAL A 132 -15.06 7.41 -2.14
C VAL A 132 -15.12 6.97 -0.68
N MET A 133 -13.99 6.59 -0.08
CA MET A 133 -13.91 6.18 1.32
C MET A 133 -14.40 7.28 2.26
N ARG A 134 -13.95 8.52 2.08
CA ARG A 134 -14.41 9.67 2.89
C ARG A 134 -15.91 9.91 2.74
N SER A 135 -16.43 9.84 1.50
CA SER A 135 -17.85 10.03 1.24
C SER A 135 -18.68 8.90 1.86
N ALA A 136 -18.27 7.64 1.72
CA ALA A 136 -18.93 6.49 2.31
C ALA A 136 -18.98 6.60 3.85
N LEU A 137 -17.85 7.00 4.49
CA LEU A 137 -17.79 7.22 5.93
C LEU A 137 -18.79 8.30 6.39
N LEU A 138 -18.84 9.43 5.69
CA LEU A 138 -19.77 10.52 5.99
C LEU A 138 -21.25 10.14 5.80
N CYS A 139 -21.53 9.24 4.86
CA CYS A 139 -22.87 8.70 4.63
C CYS A 139 -23.25 7.57 5.62
N GLY A 140 -22.35 7.19 6.54
CA GLY A 140 -22.62 6.14 7.52
C GLY A 140 -22.47 4.72 6.97
N ALA A 141 -21.68 4.52 5.92
CA ALA A 141 -21.40 3.17 5.43
C ALA A 141 -20.60 2.36 6.47
N HIS A 142 -20.93 1.08 6.61
CA HIS A 142 -20.28 0.16 7.51
C HIS A 142 -18.93 -0.33 6.96
N GLY A 143 -18.71 -0.20 5.67
CA GLY A 143 -17.46 -0.54 5.02
C GLY A 143 -17.48 -0.36 3.53
N ILE A 144 -16.29 -0.48 2.94
CA ILE A 144 -16.09 -0.46 1.50
C ILE A 144 -15.46 -1.77 1.07
N VAL A 145 -16.06 -2.37 0.06
CA VAL A 145 -15.56 -3.60 -0.56
C VAL A 145 -14.82 -3.21 -1.83
N ILE A 146 -13.56 -3.60 -1.91
CA ILE A 146 -12.68 -3.37 -3.06
C ILE A 146 -12.20 -4.71 -3.63
N PRO A 147 -11.87 -4.78 -4.93
CA PRO A 147 -11.30 -5.98 -5.52
C PRO A 147 -9.94 -6.32 -4.89
N LYS A 148 -9.71 -7.59 -4.63
CA LYS A 148 -8.41 -8.08 -4.12
C LYS A 148 -7.26 -7.87 -5.12
N ARG A 149 -7.57 -7.73 -6.41
CA ARG A 149 -6.61 -7.53 -7.51
C ARG A 149 -7.18 -6.60 -8.56
N GLY A 150 -6.30 -5.82 -9.23
CA GLY A 150 -6.69 -4.98 -10.36
C GLY A 150 -7.38 -3.67 -9.99
N GLY A 151 -7.25 -3.21 -8.75
CA GLY A 151 -7.74 -1.92 -8.30
C GLY A 151 -6.71 -1.17 -7.45
N ALA A 152 -7.03 0.08 -7.08
CA ALA A 152 -6.25 0.86 -6.14
C ALA A 152 -6.25 0.19 -4.77
N SER A 153 -5.10 0.16 -4.12
CA SER A 153 -4.97 -0.16 -2.70
C SER A 153 -5.04 1.10 -1.86
N VAL A 154 -5.45 0.95 -0.61
CA VAL A 154 -5.41 2.05 0.35
C VAL A 154 -3.98 2.14 0.88
N THR A 155 -3.27 3.22 0.52
CA THR A 155 -1.91 3.53 0.94
C THR A 155 -1.87 4.84 1.68
#